data_b7182aeab5ec72ee0f7afe9ddf0e8bd8
#
_entry.id   b7182aeab5ec72ee0f7afe9ddf0e8bd8
#
_cell.length_a   1.000
_cell.length_b   1.000
_cell.length_c   1.000
_cell.angle_alpha   90.00
_cell.angle_beta   90.00
_cell.angle_gamma   90.00
#
_symmetry.space_group_name_H-M   'P 1'
#
loop_
_entity.id
_entity.type
_entity.pdbx_description
1 polymer ?
#
loop_
_entity_poly.entity_id
_entity_poly.type
_entity_poly.pdbx_seq_one_letter_code
_entity_poly.pdbx_strand_id
1 'polypeptide(L)'
;MPPEKQADVARRIAQMDRTSPDVIKQVEKVLEKKLASLVNQDYTIVGGVDAIVEILNSVDRGTEKHIMETLEVEEPELADEIRKKMFVFEDILSLDNRAIQRVLRDVDNHDLALALKGATEEVQNVILNNLSTRLASMIKEDMEYMGPVRMKDVEDAQQKIVNIIRKLEDSAEIVISVSYTHLTL
;
A
#
# COMPACT_ATOMS: atom_id res chain seq x y z
N MET A 1 -6.04 10.36 -17.07
CA MET A 1 -6.27 9.19 -17.97
C MET A 1 -7.74 8.81 -17.88
N PRO A 2 -8.42 8.43 -18.99
CA PRO A 2 -9.82 7.99 -18.94
C PRO A 2 -9.99 6.77 -18.03
N PRO A 3 -11.08 6.71 -17.22
CA PRO A 3 -11.29 5.62 -16.25
C PRO A 3 -11.24 4.22 -16.86
N GLU A 4 -11.80 4.06 -18.07
CA GLU A 4 -11.82 2.78 -18.78
C GLU A 4 -10.43 2.23 -19.17
N LYS A 5 -9.40 3.08 -19.16
CA LYS A 5 -8.01 2.69 -19.44
C LYS A 5 -7.17 2.44 -18.21
N GLN A 6 -7.62 2.85 -17.03
CA GLN A 6 -6.84 2.71 -15.78
C GLN A 6 -6.61 1.23 -15.41
N ALA A 7 -7.67 0.42 -15.44
CA ALA A 7 -7.58 -1.01 -15.15
C ALA A 7 -6.77 -1.77 -16.21
N ASP A 8 -6.91 -1.42 -17.50
CA ASP A 8 -6.11 -2.06 -18.57
C ASP A 8 -4.60 -1.78 -18.40
N VAL A 9 -4.24 -0.55 -18.02
CA VAL A 9 -2.85 -0.19 -17.75
C VAL A 9 -2.32 -0.94 -16.51
N ALA A 10 -3.10 -1.00 -15.43
CA ALA A 10 -2.74 -1.72 -14.21
C ALA A 10 -2.52 -3.22 -14.50
N ARG A 11 -3.43 -3.86 -15.23
CA ARG A 11 -3.30 -5.25 -15.66
C ARG A 11 -2.04 -5.48 -16.48
N ARG A 12 -1.74 -4.64 -17.46
CA ARG A 12 -0.54 -4.78 -18.29
C ARG A 12 0.74 -4.67 -17.49
N ILE A 13 0.81 -3.72 -16.55
CA ILE A 13 1.97 -3.57 -15.66
C ILE A 13 2.15 -4.82 -14.80
N ALA A 14 1.08 -5.31 -14.17
CA ALA A 14 1.13 -6.49 -13.32
C ALA A 14 1.50 -7.79 -14.08
N GLN A 15 1.14 -7.89 -15.37
CA GLN A 15 1.42 -9.05 -16.22
C GLN A 15 2.79 -9.01 -16.90
N MET A 16 3.55 -7.93 -16.80
CA MET A 16 4.87 -7.81 -17.46
C MET A 16 5.85 -8.90 -17.03
N ASP A 17 5.75 -9.40 -15.79
CA ASP A 17 6.59 -10.51 -15.31
C ASP A 17 6.19 -11.88 -15.85
N ARG A 18 4.99 -12.00 -16.42
CA ARG A 18 4.47 -13.27 -17.00
C ARG A 18 4.71 -13.39 -18.50
N THR A 19 5.54 -12.52 -19.04
CA THR A 19 5.94 -12.64 -20.47
C THR A 19 6.63 -13.98 -20.69
N SER A 20 6.20 -14.72 -21.72
CA SER A 20 6.76 -16.03 -22.04
C SER A 20 8.30 -15.99 -22.06
N PRO A 21 8.98 -16.95 -21.42
CA PRO A 21 10.45 -17.03 -21.43
C PRO A 21 11.05 -16.97 -22.83
N ASP A 22 10.32 -17.42 -23.84
CA ASP A 22 10.77 -17.40 -25.24
C ASP A 22 10.75 -15.98 -25.84
N VAL A 23 9.79 -15.15 -25.45
CA VAL A 23 9.74 -13.73 -25.87
C VAL A 23 10.86 -12.96 -25.17
N ILE A 24 11.09 -13.21 -23.88
CA ILE A 24 12.21 -12.61 -23.13
C ILE A 24 13.54 -12.98 -23.79
N LYS A 25 13.77 -14.26 -24.10
CA LYS A 25 14.99 -14.73 -24.79
C LYS A 25 15.16 -14.14 -26.17
N GLN A 26 14.09 -13.91 -26.93
CA GLN A 26 14.17 -13.25 -28.23
C GLN A 26 14.53 -11.77 -28.10
N VAL A 27 13.93 -11.07 -27.12
CA VAL A 27 14.25 -9.67 -26.83
C VAL A 27 15.69 -9.54 -26.27
N GLU A 28 16.11 -10.42 -25.36
CA GLU A 28 17.49 -10.49 -24.86
C GLU A 28 18.48 -10.66 -26.01
N LYS A 29 18.22 -11.60 -26.91
CA LYS A 29 19.15 -11.88 -28.06
C LYS A 29 19.24 -10.71 -29.04
N VAL A 30 18.19 -9.90 -29.18
CA VAL A 30 18.20 -8.68 -29.99
C VAL A 30 18.89 -7.53 -29.27
N LEU A 31 18.69 -7.43 -27.94
CA LEU A 31 19.33 -6.43 -27.08
C LEU A 31 20.82 -6.72 -26.87
N GLU A 32 21.20 -7.97 -26.62
CA GLU A 32 22.63 -8.38 -26.53
C GLU A 32 23.40 -8.00 -27.81
N LYS A 33 22.83 -8.20 -28.99
CA LYS A 33 23.43 -7.78 -30.25
C LYS A 33 23.59 -6.27 -30.41
N LYS A 34 22.71 -5.47 -29.78
CA LYS A 34 22.74 -4.01 -29.85
C LYS A 34 23.47 -3.35 -28.66
N LEU A 35 23.63 -4.04 -27.55
CA LEU A 35 24.17 -3.51 -26.30
C LEU A 35 25.52 -4.07 -25.90
N ALA A 36 26.15 -4.92 -26.75
CA ALA A 36 27.49 -5.49 -26.52
C ALA A 36 28.59 -4.44 -26.28
N SER A 37 28.29 -3.15 -26.38
CA SER A 37 29.20 -2.04 -26.11
C SER A 37 28.82 -1.14 -24.91
N LEU A 38 27.74 -1.43 -24.16
CA LEU A 38 27.23 -0.54 -23.11
C LEU A 38 26.73 -1.30 -21.86
N VAL A 39 27.42 -2.34 -21.43
CA VAL A 39 26.95 -3.13 -20.28
C VAL A 39 27.53 -2.60 -18.97
N ASN A 40 26.70 -1.89 -18.20
CA ASN A 40 26.69 -2.04 -16.75
C ASN A 40 25.30 -2.57 -16.36
N GLN A 41 25.30 -3.75 -15.72
CA GLN A 41 24.12 -4.55 -15.45
C GLN A 41 23.43 -4.03 -14.18
N ASP A 42 22.35 -3.28 -14.37
CA ASP A 42 21.30 -3.23 -13.37
C ASP A 42 19.98 -3.59 -14.10
N TYR A 43 19.57 -4.85 -13.95
CA TYR A 43 18.23 -5.27 -14.38
C TYR A 43 17.20 -4.61 -13.49
N THR A 44 16.66 -3.49 -13.93
CA THR A 44 15.49 -2.93 -13.29
C THR A 44 14.30 -3.74 -13.75
N ILE A 45 13.69 -4.50 -12.85
CA ILE A 45 12.37 -5.12 -13.08
C ILE A 45 11.39 -3.97 -13.27
N VAL A 46 10.88 -3.79 -14.49
CA VAL A 46 9.91 -2.75 -14.81
C VAL A 46 8.54 -3.39 -14.93
N GLY A 47 7.71 -3.22 -13.90
CA GLY A 47 6.36 -3.76 -13.87
C GLY A 47 6.14 -4.85 -12.83
N GLY A 48 5.09 -5.65 -13.04
CA GLY A 48 4.69 -6.72 -12.13
C GLY A 48 3.75 -6.27 -11.02
N VAL A 49 3.36 -7.21 -10.16
CA VAL A 49 2.37 -6.95 -9.09
C VAL A 49 2.90 -5.93 -8.09
N ASP A 50 4.19 -5.96 -7.76
CA ASP A 50 4.78 -5.01 -6.81
C ASP A 50 4.72 -3.57 -7.35
N ALA A 51 5.03 -3.37 -8.61
CA ALA A 51 4.95 -2.04 -9.23
C ALA A 51 3.51 -1.49 -9.27
N ILE A 52 2.51 -2.35 -9.55
CA ILE A 52 1.12 -1.90 -9.53
C ILE A 52 0.64 -1.59 -8.11
N VAL A 53 1.09 -2.33 -7.10
CA VAL A 53 0.80 -2.06 -5.68
C VAL A 53 1.33 -0.68 -5.28
N GLU A 54 2.57 -0.32 -5.65
CA GLU A 54 3.12 1.02 -5.40
C GLU A 54 2.29 2.12 -6.08
N ILE A 55 1.86 1.90 -7.33
CA ILE A 55 1.02 2.85 -8.05
C ILE A 55 -0.35 3.00 -7.37
N LEU A 56 -0.99 1.89 -6.99
CA LEU A 56 -2.30 1.91 -6.32
C LEU A 56 -2.24 2.61 -4.97
N ASN A 57 -1.12 2.48 -4.24
CA ASN A 57 -0.91 3.20 -2.99
C ASN A 57 -0.62 4.70 -3.17
N SER A 58 -0.29 5.13 -4.38
CA SER A 58 0.03 6.53 -4.71
C SER A 58 -1.14 7.28 -5.33
N VAL A 59 -2.19 6.59 -5.78
CA VAL A 59 -3.39 7.21 -6.35
C VAL A 59 -4.44 7.47 -5.27
N ASP A 60 -5.45 8.29 -5.61
CA ASP A 60 -6.59 8.51 -4.70
C ASP A 60 -7.46 7.25 -4.56
N ARG A 61 -8.14 7.15 -3.43
CA ARG A 61 -8.98 5.98 -3.07
C ARG A 61 -10.06 5.65 -4.11
N GLY A 62 -10.63 6.65 -4.77
CA GLY A 62 -11.64 6.44 -5.81
C GLY A 62 -11.05 5.77 -7.04
N THR A 63 -9.86 6.18 -7.43
CA THR A 63 -9.11 5.58 -8.55
C THR A 63 -8.65 4.16 -8.20
N GLU A 64 -8.08 3.94 -7.02
CA GLU A 64 -7.71 2.61 -6.52
C GLU A 64 -8.89 1.65 -6.56
N LYS A 65 -10.00 2.04 -5.94
CA LYS A 65 -11.22 1.24 -5.89
C LYS A 65 -11.74 0.87 -7.28
N HIS A 66 -11.81 1.85 -8.19
CA HIS A 66 -12.27 1.61 -9.56
C HIS A 66 -11.37 0.63 -10.31
N ILE A 67 -10.05 0.74 -10.16
CA ILE A 67 -9.09 -0.19 -10.77
C ILE A 67 -9.29 -1.60 -10.20
N MET A 68 -9.37 -1.72 -8.88
CA MET A 68 -9.54 -3.02 -8.23
C MET A 68 -10.87 -3.69 -8.58
N GLU A 69 -11.99 -2.96 -8.56
CA GLU A 69 -13.31 -3.47 -8.97
C GLU A 69 -13.31 -3.97 -10.43
N THR A 70 -12.62 -3.27 -11.31
CA THR A 70 -12.51 -3.69 -12.72
C THR A 70 -11.64 -4.94 -12.86
N LEU A 71 -10.51 -4.99 -12.15
CA LEU A 71 -9.64 -6.18 -12.15
C LEU A 71 -10.31 -7.41 -11.55
N GLU A 72 -11.14 -7.25 -10.52
CA GLU A 72 -11.90 -8.35 -9.91
C GLU A 72 -12.86 -9.02 -10.91
N VAL A 73 -13.43 -8.24 -11.82
CA VAL A 73 -14.33 -8.76 -12.87
C VAL A 73 -13.56 -9.38 -14.03
N GLU A 74 -12.49 -8.74 -14.48
CA GLU A 74 -11.74 -9.16 -15.67
C GLU A 74 -10.67 -10.22 -15.38
N GLU A 75 -9.95 -10.08 -14.25
CA GLU A 75 -8.80 -10.90 -13.86
C GLU A 75 -8.80 -11.18 -12.34
N PRO A 76 -9.75 -12.00 -11.83
CA PRO A 76 -9.94 -12.18 -10.39
C PRO A 76 -8.70 -12.73 -9.67
N GLU A 77 -7.92 -13.60 -10.30
CA GLU A 77 -6.70 -14.14 -9.71
C GLU A 77 -5.64 -13.06 -9.52
N LEU A 78 -5.48 -12.17 -10.49
CA LEU A 78 -4.57 -11.04 -10.42
C LEU A 78 -5.01 -10.02 -9.37
N ALA A 79 -6.32 -9.71 -9.31
CA ALA A 79 -6.87 -8.82 -8.31
C ALA A 79 -6.61 -9.33 -6.89
N ASP A 80 -6.77 -10.65 -6.66
CA ASP A 80 -6.49 -11.29 -5.38
C ASP A 80 -4.99 -11.24 -5.02
N GLU A 81 -4.10 -11.46 -5.99
CA GLU A 81 -2.65 -11.34 -5.79
C GLU A 81 -2.23 -9.90 -5.43
N ILE A 82 -2.80 -8.89 -6.12
CA ILE A 82 -2.56 -7.48 -5.79
C ILE A 82 -3.09 -7.17 -4.39
N ARG A 83 -4.31 -7.58 -4.06
CA ARG A 83 -4.93 -7.32 -2.76
C ARG A 83 -4.12 -7.92 -1.60
N LYS A 84 -3.58 -9.13 -1.76
CA LYS A 84 -2.71 -9.77 -0.76
C LYS A 84 -1.41 -8.99 -0.49
N LYS A 85 -0.96 -8.22 -1.46
CA LYS A 85 0.25 -7.38 -1.32
C LYS A 85 -0.05 -5.94 -0.88
N MET A 86 -1.32 -5.53 -0.90
CA MET A 86 -1.72 -4.21 -0.42
C MET A 86 -1.87 -4.24 1.08
N PHE A 87 -1.20 -3.31 1.75
CA PHE A 87 -1.39 -3.06 3.18
C PHE A 87 -2.35 -1.88 3.32
N VAL A 88 -3.42 -2.06 4.07
CA VAL A 88 -4.39 -1.02 4.39
C VAL A 88 -4.22 -0.54 5.83
N PHE A 89 -4.82 0.59 6.17
CA PHE A 89 -4.64 1.19 7.50
C PHE A 89 -5.07 0.27 8.65
N GLU A 90 -6.14 -0.50 8.45
CA GLU A 90 -6.66 -1.47 9.42
C GLU A 90 -5.68 -2.62 9.70
N ASP A 91 -4.77 -2.90 8.78
CA ASP A 91 -3.74 -3.93 8.95
C ASP A 91 -2.69 -3.56 10.00
N ILE A 92 -2.71 -2.33 10.50
CA ILE A 92 -1.90 -1.91 11.66
C ILE A 92 -2.15 -2.82 12.88
N LEU A 93 -3.31 -3.46 12.97
CA LEU A 93 -3.64 -4.46 13.99
C LEU A 93 -2.73 -5.71 13.93
N SER A 94 -2.12 -5.99 12.78
CA SER A 94 -1.18 -7.10 12.60
C SER A 94 0.23 -6.79 13.10
N LEU A 95 0.53 -5.52 13.36
CA LEU A 95 1.82 -5.09 13.86
C LEU A 95 1.93 -5.32 15.37
N ASP A 96 3.12 -5.67 15.82
CA ASP A 96 3.40 -5.71 17.26
C ASP A 96 3.48 -4.28 17.86
N ASN A 97 3.37 -4.19 19.16
CA ASN A 97 3.41 -2.90 19.88
C ASN A 97 4.70 -2.10 19.60
N ARG A 98 5.80 -2.78 19.36
CA ARG A 98 7.10 -2.15 19.09
C ARG A 98 7.12 -1.50 17.71
N ALA A 99 6.60 -2.20 16.72
CA ALA A 99 6.43 -1.67 15.36
C ALA A 99 5.45 -0.49 15.36
N ILE A 100 4.29 -0.60 16.03
CA ILE A 100 3.33 0.50 16.15
C ILE A 100 3.99 1.73 16.79
N GLN A 101 4.71 1.57 17.90
CA GLN A 101 5.40 2.69 18.56
C GLN A 101 6.49 3.30 17.66
N ARG A 102 7.15 2.49 16.82
CA ARG A 102 8.12 3.01 15.84
C ARG A 102 7.45 3.85 14.78
N VAL A 103 6.34 3.37 14.23
CA VAL A 103 5.51 4.10 13.26
C VAL A 103 5.04 5.44 13.84
N LEU A 104 4.47 5.41 15.04
CA LEU A 104 3.89 6.59 15.69
C LEU A 104 4.90 7.71 15.98
N ARG A 105 6.20 7.45 15.97
CA ARG A 105 7.24 8.49 16.08
C ARG A 105 7.35 9.36 14.84
N ASP A 106 7.04 8.81 13.68
CA ASP A 106 7.18 9.50 12.39
C ASP A 106 5.84 10.07 11.90
N VAL A 107 4.73 9.77 12.58
CA VAL A 107 3.38 10.24 12.23
C VAL A 107 3.12 11.61 12.87
N ASP A 108 2.61 12.56 12.07
CA ASP A 108 2.13 13.84 12.58
C ASP A 108 0.85 13.67 13.42
N ASN A 109 0.75 14.40 14.53
CA ASN A 109 -0.37 14.29 15.46
C ASN A 109 -1.71 14.65 14.83
N HIS A 110 -1.75 15.64 13.95
CA HIS A 110 -2.96 16.04 13.26
C HIS A 110 -3.43 14.97 12.26
N ASP A 111 -2.51 14.43 11.47
CA ASP A 111 -2.80 13.31 10.56
C ASP A 111 -3.25 12.07 11.35
N LEU A 112 -2.65 11.81 12.51
CA LEU A 112 -3.07 10.71 13.37
C LEU A 112 -4.50 10.88 13.90
N ALA A 113 -4.85 12.07 14.39
CA ALA A 113 -6.20 12.37 14.86
C ALA A 113 -7.24 12.23 13.73
N LEU A 114 -6.94 12.73 12.52
CA LEU A 114 -7.78 12.57 11.33
C LEU A 114 -7.97 11.10 10.95
N ALA A 115 -6.89 10.34 10.87
CA ALA A 115 -6.93 8.92 10.52
C ALA A 115 -7.78 8.12 11.50
N LEU A 116 -7.63 8.39 12.81
CA LEU A 116 -8.39 7.73 13.87
C LEU A 116 -9.89 8.07 13.85
N LYS A 117 -10.28 9.23 13.36
CA LYS A 117 -11.71 9.59 13.24
C LYS A 117 -12.50 8.66 12.32
N GLY A 118 -11.88 8.09 11.31
CA GLY A 118 -12.49 7.11 10.41
C GLY A 118 -12.18 5.66 10.75
N ALA A 119 -11.40 5.43 11.79
CA ALA A 119 -10.97 4.09 12.19
C ALA A 119 -12.00 3.39 13.08
N THR A 120 -11.97 2.05 13.09
CA THR A 120 -12.74 1.24 14.03
C THR A 120 -12.25 1.47 15.46
N GLU A 121 -13.12 1.19 16.45
CA GLU A 121 -12.75 1.29 17.88
C GLU A 121 -11.54 0.40 18.21
N GLU A 122 -11.41 -0.75 17.56
CA GLU A 122 -10.29 -1.66 17.76
C GLU A 122 -8.97 -1.01 17.35
N VAL A 123 -8.90 -0.42 16.16
CA VAL A 123 -7.74 0.32 15.65
C VAL A 123 -7.42 1.51 16.55
N GLN A 124 -8.45 2.30 16.94
CA GLN A 124 -8.27 3.42 17.84
C GLN A 124 -7.65 2.98 19.17
N ASN A 125 -8.18 1.92 19.78
CA ASN A 125 -7.69 1.42 21.06
C ASN A 125 -6.26 0.92 20.97
N VAL A 126 -5.91 0.16 19.92
CA VAL A 126 -4.55 -0.35 19.72
C VAL A 126 -3.56 0.80 19.56
N ILE A 127 -3.88 1.80 18.75
CA ILE A 127 -3.00 2.96 18.54
C ILE A 127 -2.86 3.79 19.81
N LEU A 128 -3.98 4.15 20.45
CA LEU A 128 -3.97 4.99 21.66
C LEU A 128 -3.24 4.32 22.83
N ASN A 129 -3.34 3.00 22.96
CA ASN A 129 -2.62 2.23 23.99
C ASN A 129 -1.09 2.18 23.74
N ASN A 130 -0.64 2.46 22.51
CA ASN A 130 0.77 2.53 22.17
C ASN A 130 1.35 3.96 22.27
N LEU A 131 0.54 4.94 22.66
CA LEU A 131 0.95 6.31 22.95
C LEU A 131 1.16 6.52 24.45
N SER A 132 1.91 7.58 24.81
CA SER A 132 1.92 8.05 26.21
C SER A 132 0.52 8.56 26.60
N THR A 133 0.15 8.43 27.87
CA THR A 133 -1.15 8.90 28.39
C THR A 133 -1.45 10.35 28.00
N ARG A 134 -0.43 11.21 28.07
CA ARG A 134 -0.56 12.63 27.71
C ARG A 134 -0.87 12.80 26.22
N LEU A 135 -0.16 12.09 25.35
CA LEU A 135 -0.34 12.19 23.89
C LEU A 135 -1.68 11.57 23.49
N ALA A 136 -2.05 10.44 24.07
CA ALA A 136 -3.36 9.82 23.84
C ALA A 136 -4.54 10.74 24.21
N SER A 137 -4.44 11.47 25.35
CA SER A 137 -5.46 12.46 25.73
C SER A 137 -5.52 13.61 24.74
N MET A 138 -4.36 14.13 24.32
CA MET A 138 -4.30 15.22 23.33
C MET A 138 -4.92 14.80 21.99
N ILE A 139 -4.60 13.61 21.49
CA ILE A 139 -5.18 13.10 20.24
C ILE A 139 -6.70 12.94 20.36
N LYS A 140 -7.22 12.44 21.50
CA LYS A 140 -8.67 12.33 21.73
C LYS A 140 -9.34 13.70 21.73
N GLU A 141 -8.75 14.69 22.41
CA GLU A 141 -9.25 16.06 22.39
C GLU A 141 -9.27 16.65 20.98
N ASP A 142 -8.18 16.47 20.21
CA ASP A 142 -8.11 16.92 18.83
C ASP A 142 -9.21 16.25 17.95
N MET A 143 -9.45 14.96 18.12
CA MET A 143 -10.53 14.24 17.43
C MET A 143 -11.91 14.84 17.78
N GLU A 144 -12.16 15.24 19.02
CA GLU A 144 -13.43 15.86 19.44
C GLU A 144 -13.57 17.26 18.84
N TYR A 145 -12.51 18.08 18.92
CA TYR A 145 -12.52 19.47 18.42
C TYR A 145 -12.63 19.61 16.90
N MET A 146 -12.12 18.64 16.14
CA MET A 146 -12.19 18.67 14.66
C MET A 146 -13.62 18.68 14.11
N GLY A 147 -14.64 18.29 14.90
CA GLY A 147 -16.02 18.19 14.42
C GLY A 147 -16.17 17.21 13.24
N PRO A 148 -17.14 17.43 12.33
CA PRO A 148 -17.29 16.62 11.13
C PRO A 148 -16.11 16.85 10.16
N VAL A 149 -15.47 15.77 9.73
CA VAL A 149 -14.35 15.78 8.76
C VAL A 149 -14.81 15.18 7.43
N ARG A 150 -14.13 15.55 6.36
CA ARG A 150 -14.39 14.94 5.05
C ARG A 150 -13.77 13.56 5.02
N MET A 151 -14.49 12.58 4.44
CA MET A 151 -13.97 11.21 4.29
C MET A 151 -12.63 11.20 3.54
N LYS A 152 -12.50 12.02 2.51
CA LYS A 152 -11.25 12.15 1.77
C LYS A 152 -10.06 12.56 2.64
N ASP A 153 -10.26 13.51 3.56
CA ASP A 153 -9.17 13.98 4.45
C ASP A 153 -8.74 12.84 5.40
N VAL A 154 -9.70 12.01 5.84
CA VAL A 154 -9.42 10.81 6.65
C VAL A 154 -8.64 9.78 5.85
N GLU A 155 -9.09 9.47 4.63
CA GLU A 155 -8.42 8.51 3.73
C GLU A 155 -7.00 8.97 3.38
N ASP A 156 -6.79 10.26 3.09
CA ASP A 156 -5.48 10.83 2.81
C ASP A 156 -4.55 10.72 4.04
N ALA A 157 -5.07 10.95 5.25
CA ALA A 157 -4.31 10.80 6.49
C ALA A 157 -3.96 9.32 6.78
N GLN A 158 -4.89 8.40 6.59
CA GLN A 158 -4.65 6.97 6.70
C GLN A 158 -3.59 6.50 5.71
N GLN A 159 -3.66 6.97 4.46
CA GLN A 159 -2.69 6.62 3.43
C GLN A 159 -1.27 7.14 3.76
N LYS A 160 -1.14 8.32 4.35
CA LYS A 160 0.16 8.82 4.84
C LYS A 160 0.78 7.88 5.87
N ILE A 161 -0.04 7.37 6.81
CA ILE A 161 0.42 6.43 7.84
C ILE A 161 0.84 5.10 7.21
N VAL A 162 0.06 4.58 6.27
CA VAL A 162 0.41 3.37 5.50
C VAL A 162 1.74 3.55 4.77
N ASN A 163 1.97 4.70 4.15
CA ASN A 163 3.24 5.00 3.47
C ASN A 163 4.43 5.04 4.44
N ILE A 164 4.23 5.55 5.67
CA ILE A 164 5.26 5.50 6.72
C ILE A 164 5.56 4.05 7.12
N ILE A 165 4.53 3.22 7.33
CA ILE A 165 4.67 1.80 7.67
C ILE A 165 5.52 1.08 6.61
N ARG A 166 5.19 1.26 5.33
CA ARG A 166 5.92 0.64 4.21
C ARG A 166 7.38 1.10 4.15
N LYS A 167 7.61 2.41 4.30
CA LYS A 167 8.97 2.95 4.33
C LYS A 167 9.82 2.35 5.46
N LEU A 168 9.21 2.11 6.62
CA LEU A 168 9.90 1.49 7.75
C LEU A 168 10.11 -0.01 7.54
N GLU A 169 9.21 -0.68 6.83
CA GLU A 169 9.37 -2.07 6.41
C GLU A 169 10.51 -2.19 5.38
N ASP A 170 10.52 -1.36 4.35
CA ASP A 170 11.57 -1.34 3.32
C ASP A 170 12.96 -1.08 3.93
N SER A 171 13.04 -0.25 4.98
CA SER A 171 14.27 -0.01 5.73
C SER A 171 14.59 -1.09 6.79
N ALA A 172 13.78 -2.15 6.85
CA ALA A 172 13.89 -3.24 7.82
C ALA A 172 13.83 -2.79 9.31
N GLU A 173 13.24 -1.63 9.59
CA GLU A 173 13.04 -1.12 10.95
C GLU A 173 11.83 -1.75 11.64
N ILE A 174 10.86 -2.23 10.87
CA ILE A 174 9.72 -3.01 11.34
C ILE A 174 9.53 -4.23 10.44
N VAL A 175 8.83 -5.24 10.96
CA VAL A 175 8.43 -6.43 10.21
C VAL A 175 6.91 -6.52 10.21
N ILE A 176 6.30 -6.58 9.05
CA ILE A 176 4.88 -6.83 8.89
C ILE A 176 4.68 -8.34 8.89
N SER A 177 4.15 -8.88 9.99
CA SER A 177 3.76 -10.28 10.06
C SER A 177 2.42 -10.44 9.34
N VAL A 178 2.45 -10.73 8.04
CA VAL A 178 1.23 -11.06 7.28
C VAL A 178 0.77 -12.45 7.76
N SER A 179 -0.09 -12.48 8.76
CA SER A 179 -0.84 -13.70 9.09
C SER A 179 -1.80 -13.97 7.95
N TYR A 180 -1.44 -14.88 7.06
CA TYR A 180 -2.34 -15.45 6.06
C TYR A 180 -3.45 -16.27 6.78
N THR A 181 -4.39 -15.60 7.42
CA THR A 181 -5.61 -16.21 7.94
C THR A 181 -6.82 -15.55 7.31
N HIS A 182 -6.97 -15.69 5.98
CA HIS A 182 -8.29 -15.84 5.40
C HIS A 182 -8.42 -17.26 4.91
N LEU A 183 -8.71 -18.11 5.89
CA LEU A 183 -9.29 -19.41 5.69
C LEU A 183 -10.67 -19.26 5.04
N THR A 184 -10.83 -19.92 3.91
CA THR A 184 -11.93 -20.88 3.61
C THR A 184 -13.14 -20.78 4.54
N LEU A 185 -14.25 -20.34 4.02
CA LEU A 185 -15.54 -21.03 4.06
C LEU A 185 -16.31 -20.74 2.79
#